data_fd087ae990694b2b765146182de584fd
#
_entry.id   fd087ae990694b2b765146182de584fd
#
_cell.length_a   1.000
_cell.length_b   1.000
_cell.length_c   1.000
_cell.angle_alpha   90.00
_cell.angle_beta   90.00
_cell.angle_gamma   90.00
#
_symmetry.space_group_name_H-M   'P 1'
#
loop_
_entity.id
_entity.type
_entity.pdbx_description
1 polymer ?
#
loop_
_entity_poly.entity_id
_entity_poly.type
_entity_poly.pdbx_seq_one_letter_code
_entity_poly.pdbx_strand_id
1 'polypeptide(L)'
;MGADSKQSTASQELGYASANLKRETGWWGAFVIGLAGTILVTGIAPVMVTTLGASSIPITIFITLTGWVLCLILAELAAMMPERTGGSPSYAYPAYKDRWPRFAKHINGFTAWAYWLGWFPVAPLNMILASFYLADRFHLDTTAGFTPIHTFIAWSTLIISILGLLLFFIPAYRGIRFGASFATVLALLSMIPLTFIAVAWIFNPSVVNFGELSGFKHLDGSSFFSDVSGFNWLQVYIAYGFLLTWNVIAMEAAACYIGECANPDHDAKIAMNLEGGYGVFIYTLIPIAFIVVLGAKALADPSLADPKTIFVTFAGKV
;
A
#
# COMPACT_ATOMS: atom_id res chain seq x y z
N MET A 1 12.04 -32.16 30.08
CA MET A 1 11.11 -31.35 30.88
C MET A 1 11.62 -29.93 31.22
N GLY A 2 12.84 -29.55 30.87
CA GLY A 2 13.40 -28.23 31.22
C GLY A 2 13.41 -27.17 30.13
N ALA A 3 13.12 -27.52 28.88
CA ALA A 3 13.14 -26.58 27.75
C ALA A 3 11.79 -25.84 27.58
N ASP A 4 10.68 -26.53 27.81
CA ASP A 4 9.34 -25.92 27.65
C ASP A 4 9.00 -24.86 28.70
N SER A 5 9.54 -24.98 29.91
CA SER A 5 9.28 -23.99 30.97
C SER A 5 9.99 -22.65 30.77
N LYS A 6 11.19 -22.68 30.13
CA LYS A 6 11.93 -21.44 29.82
C LYS A 6 11.34 -20.68 28.63
N GLN A 7 10.75 -21.40 27.68
CA GLN A 7 10.06 -20.79 26.53
C GLN A 7 8.76 -20.12 26.93
N SER A 8 7.99 -20.74 27.87
CA SER A 8 6.76 -20.18 28.43
C SER A 8 6.99 -18.87 29.21
N THR A 9 8.08 -18.79 29.99
CA THR A 9 8.41 -17.58 30.77
C THR A 9 8.87 -16.42 29.87
N ALA A 10 9.65 -16.69 28.83
CA ALA A 10 10.12 -15.65 27.91
C ALA A 10 8.98 -15.06 27.06
N SER A 11 7.97 -15.86 26.71
CA SER A 11 6.78 -15.39 25.97
C SER A 11 5.80 -14.63 26.86
N GLN A 12 5.70 -14.96 28.14
CA GLN A 12 4.88 -14.24 29.13
C GLN A 12 5.49 -12.88 29.50
N GLU A 13 6.81 -12.79 29.58
CA GLU A 13 7.50 -11.51 29.90
C GLU A 13 7.37 -10.46 28.78
N LEU A 14 7.03 -10.85 27.55
CA LEU A 14 7.07 -9.96 26.38
C LEU A 14 5.70 -9.52 25.90
N GLY A 15 4.59 -10.08 26.41
CA GLY A 15 3.23 -9.78 25.93
C GLY A 15 3.00 -10.11 24.44
N TYR A 16 3.94 -10.82 23.80
CA TYR A 16 3.81 -11.24 22.40
C TYR A 16 3.25 -12.66 22.31
N ALA A 17 2.49 -12.88 21.23
CA ALA A 17 1.79 -14.12 20.94
C ALA A 17 2.64 -15.35 21.28
N SER A 18 2.04 -16.21 22.06
CA SER A 18 2.63 -17.44 22.56
C SER A 18 3.03 -18.40 21.43
N ALA A 19 3.82 -19.41 21.77
CA ALA A 19 4.17 -20.55 20.92
C ALA A 19 2.96 -21.34 20.34
N ASN A 20 1.73 -20.90 20.58
CA ASN A 20 0.47 -21.48 20.15
C ASN A 20 -0.17 -20.75 18.96
N LEU A 21 0.62 -20.07 18.11
CA LEU A 21 0.10 -19.52 16.86
C LEU A 21 -0.48 -20.64 16.01
N LYS A 22 -1.74 -20.48 15.61
CA LYS A 22 -2.35 -21.38 14.65
C LYS A 22 -1.80 -21.08 13.26
N ARG A 23 -1.03 -22.03 12.73
CA ARG A 23 -0.43 -21.94 11.40
C ARG A 23 -1.43 -22.48 10.37
N GLU A 24 -2.40 -21.64 10.00
CA GLU A 24 -3.54 -22.04 9.17
C GLU A 24 -3.50 -21.45 7.76
N THR A 25 -2.47 -20.69 7.43
CA THR A 25 -2.30 -20.10 6.09
C THR A 25 -0.95 -20.47 5.46
N GLY A 26 -0.70 -20.06 4.23
CA GLY A 26 0.59 -20.19 3.53
C GLY A 26 0.96 -18.86 2.89
N TRP A 27 2.02 -18.86 2.08
CA TRP A 27 2.54 -17.67 1.40
C TRP A 27 1.46 -16.88 0.64
N TRP A 28 0.51 -17.58 0.00
CA TRP A 28 -0.56 -16.92 -0.74
C TRP A 28 -1.48 -16.11 0.18
N GLY A 29 -1.86 -16.67 1.33
CA GLY A 29 -2.71 -15.98 2.31
C GLY A 29 -2.02 -14.75 2.89
N ALA A 30 -0.74 -14.85 3.26
CA ALA A 30 0.05 -13.71 3.73
C ALA A 30 0.16 -12.64 2.64
N PHE A 31 0.47 -13.02 1.40
CA PHE A 31 0.57 -12.13 0.25
C PHE A 31 -0.75 -11.37 -0.01
N VAL A 32 -1.90 -12.06 -0.11
CA VAL A 32 -3.17 -11.39 -0.47
C VAL A 32 -3.68 -10.47 0.63
N ILE A 33 -3.40 -10.79 1.90
CA ILE A 33 -3.74 -9.88 3.00
C ILE A 33 -2.81 -8.66 2.98
N GLY A 34 -1.51 -8.87 2.79
CA GLY A 34 -0.51 -7.82 2.66
C GLY A 34 -0.73 -6.92 1.45
N LEU A 35 -1.21 -7.49 0.35
CA LEU A 35 -1.49 -6.78 -0.91
C LEU A 35 -2.39 -5.56 -0.73
N ALA A 36 -3.25 -5.54 0.29
CA ALA A 36 -4.11 -4.39 0.59
C ALA A 36 -3.30 -3.09 0.81
N GLY A 37 -2.07 -3.19 1.31
CA GLY A 37 -1.14 -2.07 1.40
C GLY A 37 -0.53 -1.66 0.06
N THR A 38 -0.28 -2.64 -0.81
CA THR A 38 0.43 -2.43 -2.08
C THR A 38 -0.44 -1.80 -3.17
N ILE A 39 -1.74 -2.07 -3.22
CA ILE A 39 -2.64 -1.62 -4.30
C ILE A 39 -3.10 -0.16 -4.20
N LEU A 40 -2.54 0.64 -3.33
CA LEU A 40 -2.85 2.07 -3.17
C LEU A 40 -2.39 2.94 -4.36
N VAL A 41 -1.78 2.36 -5.37
CA VAL A 41 -1.40 3.01 -6.63
C VAL A 41 -2.56 3.75 -7.28
N THR A 42 -3.79 3.27 -7.10
CA THR A 42 -5.00 3.91 -7.64
C THR A 42 -5.24 5.32 -7.11
N GLY A 43 -4.80 5.61 -5.89
CA GLY A 43 -4.92 6.95 -5.29
C GLY A 43 -3.74 7.86 -5.63
N ILE A 44 -2.52 7.32 -5.70
CA ILE A 44 -1.31 8.15 -5.83
C ILE A 44 -0.87 8.40 -7.28
N ALA A 45 -1.02 7.40 -8.17
CA ALA A 45 -0.56 7.53 -9.55
C ALA A 45 -1.26 8.68 -10.31
N PRO A 46 -2.60 8.85 -10.23
CA PRO A 46 -3.28 9.99 -10.85
C PRO A 46 -2.69 11.33 -10.42
N VAL A 47 -2.56 11.55 -9.12
CA VAL A 47 -2.04 12.80 -8.56
C VAL A 47 -0.60 13.07 -9.03
N MET A 48 0.24 12.05 -9.05
CA MET A 48 1.63 12.20 -9.48
C MET A 48 1.74 12.56 -10.96
N VAL A 49 1.03 11.86 -11.85
CA VAL A 49 1.14 12.12 -13.29
C VAL A 49 0.47 13.41 -13.70
N THR A 50 -0.60 13.85 -13.04
CA THR A 50 -1.28 15.13 -13.31
C THR A 50 -0.59 16.34 -12.68
N THR A 51 0.36 16.14 -11.78
CA THR A 51 1.16 17.23 -11.21
C THR A 51 2.55 17.31 -11.83
N LEU A 52 3.22 16.16 -11.92
CA LEU A 52 4.62 16.09 -12.33
C LEU A 52 4.81 15.64 -13.79
N GLY A 53 3.81 15.04 -14.42
CA GLY A 53 3.97 14.47 -15.75
C GLY A 53 5.00 13.33 -15.77
N ALA A 54 5.81 13.28 -16.83
CA ALA A 54 6.85 12.27 -17.01
C ALA A 54 7.96 12.33 -15.96
N SER A 55 8.17 13.48 -15.31
CA SER A 55 9.17 13.63 -14.24
C SER A 55 8.82 12.81 -12.98
N SER A 56 7.58 12.36 -12.83
CA SER A 56 7.17 11.43 -11.76
C SER A 56 7.83 10.05 -11.88
N ILE A 57 8.18 9.60 -13.08
CA ILE A 57 8.62 8.22 -13.33
C ILE A 57 9.93 7.85 -12.62
N PRO A 58 11.03 8.64 -12.73
CA PRO A 58 12.27 8.30 -12.02
C PRO A 58 12.08 8.24 -10.50
N ILE A 59 11.27 9.13 -9.94
CA ILE A 59 10.98 9.20 -8.50
C ILE A 59 10.22 7.93 -8.08
N THR A 60 9.19 7.58 -8.85
CA THR A 60 8.36 6.40 -8.58
C THR A 60 9.19 5.13 -8.64
N ILE A 61 10.02 4.95 -9.67
CA ILE A 61 10.89 3.78 -9.80
C ILE A 61 11.87 3.70 -8.61
N PHE A 62 12.54 4.80 -8.28
CA PHE A 62 13.50 4.82 -7.18
C PHE A 62 12.87 4.44 -5.84
N ILE A 63 11.73 5.04 -5.50
CA ILE A 63 11.04 4.80 -4.23
C ILE A 63 10.48 3.37 -4.17
N THR A 64 9.88 2.87 -5.25
CA THR A 64 9.29 1.52 -5.26
C THR A 64 10.35 0.42 -5.22
N LEU A 65 11.50 0.61 -5.86
CA LEU A 65 12.65 -0.30 -5.73
C LEU A 65 13.19 -0.30 -4.29
N THR A 66 13.24 0.86 -3.64
CA THR A 66 13.63 0.95 -2.22
C THR A 66 12.65 0.18 -1.34
N GLY A 67 11.35 0.26 -1.61
CA GLY A 67 10.32 -0.52 -0.91
C GLY A 67 10.48 -2.03 -1.12
N TRP A 68 10.84 -2.46 -2.33
CA TRP A 68 11.11 -3.89 -2.57
C TRP A 68 12.33 -4.38 -1.81
N VAL A 69 13.41 -3.58 -1.74
CA VAL A 69 14.57 -3.90 -0.89
C VAL A 69 14.15 -4.03 0.57
N LEU A 70 13.28 -3.16 1.07
CA LEU A 70 12.71 -3.29 2.41
C LEU A 70 11.96 -4.61 2.59
N CYS A 71 11.14 -5.03 1.61
CA CYS A 71 10.46 -6.33 1.64
C CYS A 71 11.45 -7.50 1.76
N LEU A 72 12.57 -7.46 1.02
CA LEU A 72 13.60 -8.50 1.10
C LEU A 72 14.22 -8.58 2.50
N ILE A 73 14.56 -7.44 3.09
CA ILE A 73 15.12 -7.37 4.45
C ILE A 73 14.11 -7.92 5.48
N LEU A 74 12.85 -7.54 5.36
CA LEU A 74 11.80 -8.00 6.28
C LEU A 74 11.44 -9.46 6.07
N ALA A 75 11.58 -10.00 4.84
CA ALA A 75 11.44 -11.43 4.59
C ALA A 75 12.47 -12.25 5.37
N GLU A 76 13.72 -11.79 5.40
CA GLU A 76 14.76 -12.43 6.20
C GLU A 76 14.49 -12.33 7.70
N LEU A 77 14.11 -11.15 8.19
CA LEU A 77 13.78 -10.96 9.60
C LEU A 77 12.59 -11.82 10.03
N ALA A 78 11.55 -11.93 9.18
CA ALA A 78 10.41 -12.79 9.45
C ALA A 78 10.79 -14.28 9.47
N ALA A 79 11.64 -14.72 8.56
CA ALA A 79 12.17 -16.09 8.53
C ALA A 79 13.04 -16.41 9.75
N MET A 80 13.85 -15.45 10.23
CA MET A 80 14.69 -15.62 11.42
C MET A 80 13.88 -15.65 12.73
N MET A 81 12.67 -15.11 12.75
CA MET A 81 11.80 -14.98 13.93
C MET A 81 10.40 -15.51 13.68
N PRO A 82 10.24 -16.79 13.29
CA PRO A 82 8.98 -17.36 12.80
C PRO A 82 7.91 -17.50 13.91
N GLU A 83 8.29 -17.31 15.16
CA GLU A 83 7.39 -17.25 16.31
C GLU A 83 6.75 -15.86 16.51
N ARG A 84 7.13 -14.87 15.70
CA ARG A 84 6.65 -13.50 15.80
C ARG A 84 5.62 -13.18 14.72
N THR A 85 4.57 -12.48 15.15
CA THR A 85 3.58 -11.86 14.26
C THR A 85 3.60 -10.34 14.46
N GLY A 86 2.95 -9.60 13.56
CA GLY A 86 2.83 -8.14 13.66
C GLY A 86 3.88 -7.36 12.90
N GLY A 87 4.71 -8.03 12.09
CA GLY A 87 5.65 -7.37 11.17
C GLY A 87 6.82 -6.66 11.87
N SER A 88 7.30 -5.61 11.22
CA SER A 88 8.50 -4.85 11.62
C SER A 88 8.57 -4.43 13.10
N PRO A 89 7.48 -4.03 13.78
CA PRO A 89 7.54 -3.68 15.20
C PRO A 89 7.97 -4.83 16.11
N SER A 90 7.65 -6.07 15.74
CA SER A 90 7.90 -7.23 16.58
C SER A 90 9.37 -7.70 16.60
N TYR A 91 10.19 -7.21 15.65
CA TYR A 91 11.58 -7.63 15.50
C TYR A 91 12.58 -6.80 16.32
N ALA A 92 12.22 -5.57 16.69
CA ALA A 92 13.14 -4.65 17.39
C ALA A 92 13.59 -5.17 18.74
N TYR A 93 12.69 -5.70 19.57
CA TYR A 93 13.05 -6.19 20.89
C TYR A 93 14.00 -7.41 20.84
N PRO A 94 13.70 -8.49 20.13
CA PRO A 94 14.61 -9.62 20.02
C PRO A 94 15.98 -9.25 19.50
N ALA A 95 16.06 -8.33 18.54
CA ALA A 95 17.33 -7.91 17.94
C ALA A 95 18.30 -7.22 18.92
N TYR A 96 17.76 -6.48 19.90
CA TYR A 96 18.59 -5.64 20.79
C TYR A 96 18.59 -6.08 22.26
N LYS A 97 17.73 -7.03 22.68
CA LYS A 97 17.50 -7.37 24.10
C LYS A 97 18.75 -7.83 24.83
N ASP A 98 19.62 -8.58 24.17
CA ASP A 98 20.81 -9.18 24.80
C ASP A 98 21.93 -8.16 25.00
N ARG A 99 22.05 -7.19 24.10
CA ARG A 99 23.12 -6.17 24.15
C ARG A 99 22.68 -4.90 24.85
N TRP A 100 21.45 -4.44 24.63
CA TRP A 100 20.91 -3.19 25.18
C TRP A 100 19.46 -3.36 25.66
N PRO A 101 19.20 -4.07 26.74
CA PRO A 101 17.85 -4.48 27.16
C PRO A 101 16.89 -3.30 27.42
N ARG A 102 17.41 -2.19 28.01
CA ARG A 102 16.60 -0.98 28.23
C ARG A 102 16.25 -0.30 26.92
N PHE A 103 17.21 -0.13 26.03
CA PHE A 103 16.99 0.43 24.68
C PHE A 103 16.02 -0.44 23.88
N ALA A 104 16.18 -1.76 23.91
CA ALA A 104 15.30 -2.70 23.23
C ALA A 104 13.82 -2.52 23.63
N LYS A 105 13.52 -2.31 24.92
CA LYS A 105 12.15 -2.06 25.39
C LYS A 105 11.58 -0.75 24.84
N HIS A 106 12.36 0.34 24.92
CA HIS A 106 11.91 1.64 24.44
C HIS A 106 11.73 1.70 22.94
N ILE A 107 12.70 1.18 22.17
CA ILE A 107 12.59 1.18 20.69
C ILE A 107 11.44 0.30 20.23
N ASN A 108 11.19 -0.85 20.87
CA ASN A 108 10.06 -1.70 20.56
C ASN A 108 8.73 -1.01 20.84
N GLY A 109 8.59 -0.35 21.97
CA GLY A 109 7.38 0.42 22.27
C GLY A 109 7.14 1.57 21.30
N PHE A 110 8.21 2.28 20.93
CA PHE A 110 8.14 3.36 19.94
C PHE A 110 7.78 2.84 18.55
N THR A 111 8.42 1.77 18.08
CA THR A 111 8.13 1.20 16.75
C THR A 111 6.72 0.63 16.69
N ALA A 112 6.25 -0.04 17.73
CA ALA A 112 4.88 -0.54 17.80
C ALA A 112 3.84 0.59 17.75
N TRP A 113 4.07 1.66 18.52
CA TRP A 113 3.22 2.84 18.51
C TRP A 113 3.23 3.57 17.15
N ALA A 114 4.42 3.79 16.58
CA ALA A 114 4.56 4.46 15.29
C ALA A 114 3.91 3.64 14.16
N TYR A 115 4.06 2.32 14.19
CA TYR A 115 3.44 1.41 13.24
C TYR A 115 1.91 1.44 13.33
N TRP A 116 1.38 1.34 14.55
CA TRP A 116 -0.05 1.48 14.78
C TRP A 116 -0.57 2.85 14.28
N LEU A 117 0.16 3.93 14.58
CA LEU A 117 -0.21 5.29 14.14
C LEU A 117 -0.25 5.41 12.61
N GLY A 118 0.65 4.73 11.91
CA GLY A 118 0.67 4.69 10.44
C GLY A 118 -0.49 3.89 9.83
N TRP A 119 -0.92 2.82 10.49
CA TRP A 119 -1.91 1.90 9.92
C TRP A 119 -3.35 2.16 10.36
N PHE A 120 -3.59 2.70 11.58
CA PHE A 120 -4.96 2.86 12.09
C PHE A 120 -5.88 3.69 11.20
N PRO A 121 -5.42 4.75 10.47
CA PRO A 121 -6.31 5.54 9.63
C PRO A 121 -6.61 4.88 8.27
N VAL A 122 -5.87 3.84 7.87
CA VAL A 122 -5.94 3.24 6.53
C VAL A 122 -7.33 2.67 6.24
N ALA A 123 -7.90 1.89 7.16
CA ALA A 123 -9.22 1.30 6.97
C ALA A 123 -10.32 2.37 6.86
N PRO A 124 -10.44 3.36 7.78
CA PRO A 124 -11.42 4.43 7.63
C PRO A 124 -11.23 5.26 6.35
N LEU A 125 -9.99 5.60 5.99
CA LEU A 125 -9.72 6.35 4.75
C LEU A 125 -10.18 5.60 3.51
N ASN A 126 -9.90 4.30 3.41
CA ASN A 126 -10.37 3.49 2.29
C ASN A 126 -11.90 3.38 2.25
N MET A 127 -12.57 3.31 3.40
CA MET A 127 -14.03 3.29 3.44
C MET A 127 -14.64 4.63 3.04
N ILE A 128 -14.02 5.75 3.39
CA ILE A 128 -14.42 7.09 2.93
C ILE A 128 -14.28 7.18 1.40
N LEU A 129 -13.15 6.76 0.84
CA LEU A 129 -12.96 6.73 -0.61
C LEU A 129 -13.99 5.83 -1.29
N ALA A 130 -14.22 4.62 -0.78
CA ALA A 130 -15.24 3.72 -1.30
C ALA A 130 -16.65 4.35 -1.24
N SER A 131 -16.95 5.11 -0.19
CA SER A 131 -18.25 5.79 -0.05
C SER A 131 -18.46 6.85 -1.13
N PHE A 132 -17.42 7.56 -1.57
CA PHE A 132 -17.51 8.52 -2.67
C PHE A 132 -17.86 7.82 -3.99
N TYR A 133 -17.21 6.70 -4.30
CA TYR A 133 -17.53 5.91 -5.49
C TYR A 133 -18.96 5.35 -5.45
N LEU A 134 -19.39 4.84 -4.30
CA LEU A 134 -20.74 4.31 -4.14
C LEU A 134 -21.80 5.41 -4.20
N ALA A 135 -21.55 6.56 -3.58
CA ALA A 135 -22.47 7.70 -3.64
C ALA A 135 -22.66 8.19 -5.09
N ASP A 136 -21.58 8.31 -5.85
CA ASP A 136 -21.66 8.67 -7.26
C ASP A 136 -22.36 7.59 -8.08
N ARG A 137 -22.04 6.32 -7.89
CA ARG A 137 -22.63 5.20 -8.66
C ARG A 137 -24.13 5.04 -8.43
N PHE A 138 -24.59 5.30 -7.22
CA PHE A 138 -26.00 5.14 -6.82
C PHE A 138 -26.75 6.47 -6.71
N HIS A 139 -26.13 7.57 -7.13
CA HIS A 139 -26.70 8.93 -7.09
C HIS A 139 -27.24 9.30 -5.71
N LEU A 140 -26.48 8.97 -4.65
CA LEU A 140 -26.87 9.26 -3.29
C LEU A 140 -26.73 10.76 -2.99
N ASP A 141 -27.59 11.27 -2.12
CA ASP A 141 -27.50 12.66 -1.68
C ASP A 141 -26.19 12.89 -0.89
N THR A 142 -25.36 13.78 -1.40
CA THR A 142 -24.11 14.23 -0.78
C THR A 142 -24.21 15.67 -0.26
N THR A 143 -25.38 16.29 -0.34
CA THR A 143 -25.60 17.68 0.10
C THR A 143 -26.07 17.76 1.55
N ALA A 144 -26.77 16.73 2.03
CA ALA A 144 -27.18 16.62 3.42
C ALA A 144 -26.05 16.06 4.29
N GLY A 145 -25.65 16.81 5.29
CA GLY A 145 -24.53 16.43 6.16
C GLY A 145 -24.30 17.42 7.30
N PHE A 146 -23.12 17.36 7.88
CA PHE A 146 -22.70 18.24 8.97
C PHE A 146 -21.25 18.67 8.81
N THR A 147 -20.82 19.72 9.51
CA THR A 147 -19.47 20.28 9.38
C THR A 147 -18.76 20.24 10.73
N PRO A 148 -18.10 19.12 11.08
CA PRO A 148 -17.23 19.11 12.24
C PRO A 148 -15.90 19.79 11.88
N ILE A 149 -15.42 20.68 12.74
CA ILE A 149 -14.06 21.25 12.65
C ILE A 149 -13.68 21.69 11.21
N HIS A 150 -14.53 22.52 10.58
CA HIS A 150 -14.29 23.10 9.24
C HIS A 150 -14.34 22.14 8.03
N THR A 151 -14.69 20.87 8.21
CA THR A 151 -14.82 19.91 7.11
C THR A 151 -16.25 19.40 7.01
N PHE A 152 -16.88 19.56 5.84
CA PHE A 152 -18.21 19.01 5.59
C PHE A 152 -18.15 17.49 5.41
N ILE A 153 -19.04 16.77 6.08
CA ILE A 153 -19.23 15.32 5.97
C ILE A 153 -20.67 15.04 5.60
N ALA A 154 -20.87 14.42 4.43
CA ALA A 154 -22.20 13.97 4.02
C ALA A 154 -22.65 12.75 4.85
N TRP A 155 -23.94 12.69 5.17
CA TRP A 155 -24.51 11.53 5.87
C TRP A 155 -24.32 10.22 5.12
N SER A 156 -24.46 10.24 3.79
CA SER A 156 -24.16 9.08 2.93
C SER A 156 -22.76 8.56 3.12
N THR A 157 -21.75 9.44 3.10
CA THR A 157 -20.34 9.09 3.34
C THR A 157 -20.15 8.45 4.71
N LEU A 158 -20.68 9.05 5.77
CA LEU A 158 -20.54 8.55 7.13
C LEU A 158 -21.18 7.15 7.28
N ILE A 159 -22.41 6.99 6.83
CA ILE A 159 -23.16 5.74 6.98
C ILE A 159 -22.48 4.61 6.20
N ILE A 160 -22.13 4.85 4.92
CA ILE A 160 -21.47 3.83 4.09
C ILE A 160 -20.11 3.44 4.70
N SER A 161 -19.33 4.41 5.17
CA SER A 161 -18.04 4.14 5.78
C SER A 161 -18.16 3.31 7.05
N ILE A 162 -19.09 3.62 7.93
CA ILE A 162 -19.33 2.85 9.16
C ILE A 162 -19.80 1.42 8.82
N LEU A 163 -20.78 1.28 7.93
CA LEU A 163 -21.29 -0.03 7.52
C LEU A 163 -20.19 -0.86 6.84
N GLY A 164 -19.36 -0.24 6.01
CA GLY A 164 -18.21 -0.89 5.38
C GLY A 164 -17.21 -1.39 6.41
N LEU A 165 -16.82 -0.56 7.38
CA LEU A 165 -15.91 -0.98 8.47
C LEU A 165 -16.47 -2.15 9.27
N LEU A 166 -17.76 -2.11 9.63
CA LEU A 166 -18.42 -3.21 10.35
C LEU A 166 -18.45 -4.50 9.51
N LEU A 167 -18.72 -4.38 8.22
CA LEU A 167 -18.71 -5.54 7.30
C LEU A 167 -17.33 -6.18 7.22
N PHE A 168 -16.27 -5.39 7.06
CA PHE A 168 -14.89 -5.89 6.97
C PHE A 168 -14.31 -6.33 8.31
N PHE A 169 -14.90 -5.94 9.43
CA PHE A 169 -14.55 -6.48 10.75
C PHE A 169 -14.90 -7.98 10.89
N ILE A 170 -15.94 -8.45 10.20
CA ILE A 170 -16.39 -9.86 10.28
C ILE A 170 -15.30 -10.85 9.84
N PRO A 171 -14.64 -10.70 8.66
CA PRO A 171 -13.52 -11.55 8.27
C PRO A 171 -12.35 -11.52 9.27
N ALA A 172 -12.00 -10.33 9.75
CA ALA A 172 -10.92 -10.17 10.72
C ALA A 172 -11.22 -10.91 12.05
N TYR A 173 -12.45 -10.84 12.54
CA TYR A 173 -12.88 -11.51 13.75
C TYR A 173 -12.90 -13.03 13.61
N ARG A 174 -13.17 -13.57 12.42
CA ARG A 174 -13.24 -15.02 12.16
C ARG A 174 -11.90 -15.73 12.04
N GLY A 175 -10.80 -15.01 12.10
CA GLY A 175 -9.44 -15.54 12.09
C GLY A 175 -8.79 -15.60 10.72
N ILE A 176 -7.48 -15.92 10.70
CA ILE A 176 -6.60 -15.80 9.54
C ILE A 176 -7.05 -16.62 8.33
N ARG A 177 -7.52 -17.83 8.53
CA ARG A 177 -7.97 -18.72 7.44
C ARG A 177 -9.13 -18.12 6.66
N PHE A 178 -10.14 -17.62 7.37
CA PHE A 178 -11.30 -16.98 6.73
C PHE A 178 -10.91 -15.63 6.14
N GLY A 179 -10.12 -14.84 6.88
CA GLY A 179 -9.57 -13.56 6.41
C GLY A 179 -8.79 -13.71 5.12
N ALA A 180 -7.88 -14.68 5.01
CA ALA A 180 -7.09 -14.95 3.80
C ALA A 180 -7.95 -15.38 2.61
N SER A 181 -8.98 -16.22 2.84
CA SER A 181 -9.92 -16.62 1.79
C SER A 181 -10.71 -15.43 1.25
N PHE A 182 -11.22 -14.60 2.14
CA PHE A 182 -11.93 -13.37 1.78
C PHE A 182 -11.01 -12.37 1.06
N ALA A 183 -9.79 -12.16 1.59
CA ALA A 183 -8.78 -11.32 0.98
C ALA A 183 -8.37 -11.82 -0.42
N THR A 184 -8.36 -13.13 -0.66
CA THR A 184 -8.09 -13.71 -2.00
C THR A 184 -9.11 -13.23 -3.03
N VAL A 185 -10.40 -13.24 -2.70
CA VAL A 185 -11.44 -12.74 -3.62
C VAL A 185 -11.24 -11.26 -3.92
N LEU A 186 -11.02 -10.45 -2.89
CA LEU A 186 -10.80 -9.01 -3.05
C LEU A 186 -9.50 -8.71 -3.81
N ALA A 187 -8.42 -9.46 -3.53
CA ALA A 187 -7.15 -9.33 -4.24
C ALA A 187 -7.33 -9.61 -5.73
N LEU A 188 -7.99 -10.69 -6.11
CA LEU A 188 -8.24 -11.00 -7.53
C LEU A 188 -9.09 -9.91 -8.21
N LEU A 189 -10.14 -9.44 -7.54
CA LEU A 189 -10.97 -8.34 -8.03
C LEU A 189 -10.21 -7.03 -8.23
N SER A 190 -9.12 -6.81 -7.50
CA SER A 190 -8.27 -5.63 -7.61
C SER A 190 -7.08 -5.85 -8.55
N MET A 191 -6.38 -6.98 -8.42
CA MET A 191 -5.18 -7.29 -9.20
C MET A 191 -5.48 -7.44 -10.70
N ILE A 192 -6.59 -8.09 -11.05
CA ILE A 192 -6.94 -8.32 -12.47
C ILE A 192 -7.11 -7.00 -13.22
N PRO A 193 -7.95 -6.04 -12.77
CA PRO A 193 -8.07 -4.75 -13.43
C PRO A 193 -6.77 -3.95 -13.42
N LEU A 194 -6.05 -3.91 -12.30
CA LEU A 194 -4.80 -3.15 -12.20
C LEU A 194 -3.71 -3.71 -13.13
N THR A 195 -3.58 -5.05 -13.18
CA THR A 195 -2.66 -5.70 -14.11
C THR A 195 -3.05 -5.41 -15.55
N PHE A 196 -4.35 -5.48 -15.86
CA PHE A 196 -4.83 -5.14 -17.21
C PHE A 196 -4.48 -3.69 -17.57
N ILE A 197 -4.75 -2.72 -16.71
CA ILE A 197 -4.41 -1.31 -16.94
C ILE A 197 -2.90 -1.13 -17.13
N ALA A 198 -2.08 -1.81 -16.34
CA ALA A 198 -0.63 -1.73 -16.45
C ALA A 198 -0.10 -2.20 -17.81
N VAL A 199 -0.79 -3.16 -18.48
CA VAL A 199 -0.30 -3.78 -19.72
C VAL A 199 -1.21 -3.55 -20.94
N ALA A 200 -2.42 -3.01 -20.80
CA ALA A 200 -3.43 -2.87 -21.87
C ALA A 200 -2.90 -2.12 -23.10
N TRP A 201 -2.07 -1.08 -22.86
CA TRP A 201 -1.44 -0.29 -23.92
C TRP A 201 -0.50 -1.10 -24.84
N ILE A 202 0.02 -2.24 -24.37
CA ILE A 202 0.86 -3.14 -25.20
C ILE A 202 0.04 -3.77 -26.33
N PHE A 203 -1.26 -3.99 -26.12
CA PHE A 203 -2.16 -4.58 -27.10
C PHE A 203 -2.72 -3.57 -28.11
N ASN A 204 -2.57 -2.27 -27.84
CA ASN A 204 -2.97 -1.19 -28.75
C ASN A 204 -1.84 -0.17 -28.96
N PRO A 205 -0.76 -0.55 -29.67
CA PRO A 205 0.41 0.32 -29.85
C PRO A 205 0.11 1.59 -30.64
N SER A 206 -1.02 1.68 -31.33
CA SER A 206 -1.39 2.86 -32.12
C SER A 206 -1.72 4.09 -31.25
N VAL A 207 -2.09 3.88 -29.99
CA VAL A 207 -2.40 4.97 -29.03
C VAL A 207 -1.21 5.37 -28.18
N VAL A 208 -0.07 4.70 -28.35
CA VAL A 208 1.11 4.86 -27.49
C VAL A 208 2.08 5.88 -28.10
N ASN A 209 2.44 6.87 -27.33
CA ASN A 209 3.49 7.84 -27.70
C ASN A 209 4.62 7.84 -26.66
N PHE A 210 5.67 7.05 -26.90
CA PHE A 210 6.85 7.03 -26.03
C PHE A 210 7.63 8.35 -26.01
N GLY A 211 7.39 9.26 -26.98
CA GLY A 211 7.96 10.59 -26.98
C GLY A 211 7.58 11.41 -25.75
N GLU A 212 6.43 11.11 -25.13
CA GLU A 212 5.97 11.75 -23.89
C GLU A 212 6.89 11.49 -22.68
N LEU A 213 7.69 10.43 -22.71
CA LEU A 213 8.70 10.12 -21.68
C LEU A 213 10.05 10.80 -21.93
N SER A 214 10.23 11.43 -23.11
CA SER A 214 11.52 12.00 -23.51
C SER A 214 11.97 13.11 -22.56
N GLY A 215 13.14 12.90 -21.93
CA GLY A 215 13.75 13.85 -20.99
C GLY A 215 13.03 13.96 -19.64
N PHE A 216 12.06 13.08 -19.35
CA PHE A 216 11.26 13.12 -18.12
C PHE A 216 10.77 14.52 -17.77
N LYS A 217 10.14 15.18 -18.71
CA LYS A 217 9.69 16.57 -18.58
C LYS A 217 8.46 16.69 -17.67
N HIS A 218 8.29 17.88 -17.10
CA HIS A 218 7.05 18.27 -16.44
C HIS A 218 5.91 18.45 -17.45
N LEU A 219 4.68 18.59 -16.98
CA LEU A 219 3.49 18.78 -17.83
C LEU A 219 3.57 20.03 -18.72
N ASP A 220 4.22 21.09 -18.25
CA ASP A 220 4.46 22.34 -18.99
C ASP A 220 5.60 22.24 -20.01
N GLY A 221 6.23 21.06 -20.13
CA GLY A 221 7.37 20.83 -21.02
C GLY A 221 8.73 21.28 -20.45
N SER A 222 8.77 21.82 -19.25
CA SER A 222 10.01 22.20 -18.56
C SER A 222 10.85 20.98 -18.19
N SER A 223 12.16 21.18 -17.95
CA SER A 223 13.09 20.08 -17.67
C SER A 223 12.86 19.48 -16.27
N PHE A 224 13.37 18.25 -16.06
CA PHE A 224 13.30 17.54 -14.80
C PHE A 224 13.78 18.35 -13.58
N PHE A 225 14.76 19.22 -13.75
CA PHE A 225 15.32 20.06 -12.68
C PHE A 225 14.76 21.48 -12.65
N SER A 226 13.66 21.75 -13.34
CA SER A 226 12.99 23.05 -13.30
C SER A 226 12.02 23.13 -12.11
N ASP A 227 11.82 24.33 -11.61
CA ASP A 227 10.84 24.59 -10.55
C ASP A 227 9.42 24.26 -11.02
N VAL A 228 8.61 23.73 -10.12
CA VAL A 228 7.25 23.29 -10.40
C VAL A 228 6.25 24.19 -9.65
N SER A 229 5.38 24.88 -10.37
CA SER A 229 4.34 25.73 -9.79
C SER A 229 4.88 26.76 -8.79
N GLY A 230 6.10 27.29 -9.04
CA GLY A 230 6.75 28.27 -8.17
C GLY A 230 7.51 27.69 -6.96
N PHE A 231 7.51 26.36 -6.80
CA PHE A 231 8.30 25.65 -5.78
C PHE A 231 9.57 25.07 -6.39
N ASN A 232 10.66 25.07 -5.60
CA ASN A 232 11.90 24.45 -6.04
C ASN A 232 11.70 22.96 -6.34
N TRP A 233 12.26 22.48 -7.46
CA TRP A 233 12.10 21.12 -7.93
C TRP A 233 12.43 20.06 -6.84
N LEU A 234 13.49 20.28 -6.05
CA LEU A 234 13.90 19.34 -5.01
C LEU A 234 12.87 19.28 -3.88
N GLN A 235 12.29 20.42 -3.49
CA GLN A 235 11.21 20.44 -2.47
C GLN A 235 9.99 19.67 -2.93
N VAL A 236 9.61 19.85 -4.21
CA VAL A 236 8.48 19.14 -4.80
C VAL A 236 8.74 17.63 -4.83
N TYR A 237 9.93 17.21 -5.28
CA TYR A 237 10.27 15.80 -5.35
C TYR A 237 10.39 15.13 -3.97
N ILE A 238 10.89 15.84 -2.96
CA ILE A 238 10.91 15.37 -1.58
C ILE A 238 9.48 15.21 -1.07
N ALA A 239 8.58 16.16 -1.30
CA ALA A 239 7.20 16.10 -0.87
C ALA A 239 6.45 14.94 -1.51
N TYR A 240 6.54 14.77 -2.83
CA TYR A 240 5.91 13.65 -3.54
C TYR A 240 6.59 12.31 -3.25
N GLY A 241 7.91 12.29 -3.08
CA GLY A 241 8.65 11.13 -2.63
C GLY A 241 8.20 10.67 -1.24
N PHE A 242 8.01 11.60 -0.30
CA PHE A 242 7.46 11.30 1.02
C PHE A 242 6.05 10.72 0.94
N LEU A 243 5.18 11.30 0.12
CA LEU A 243 3.83 10.82 -0.09
C LEU A 243 3.82 9.39 -0.68
N LEU A 244 4.68 9.15 -1.67
CA LEU A 244 4.83 7.83 -2.29
C LEU A 244 5.47 6.82 -1.33
N THR A 245 6.41 7.24 -0.49
CA THR A 245 7.08 6.38 0.50
C THR A 245 6.07 5.74 1.45
N TRP A 246 5.03 6.46 1.86
CA TRP A 246 3.97 5.90 2.69
C TRP A 246 3.28 4.69 2.03
N ASN A 247 2.95 4.82 0.74
CA ASN A 247 2.34 3.72 -0.03
C ASN A 247 3.30 2.54 -0.24
N VAL A 248 4.58 2.83 -0.44
CA VAL A 248 5.60 1.82 -0.75
C VAL A 248 6.06 1.08 0.50
N ILE A 249 6.14 1.75 1.65
CA ILE A 249 6.39 1.07 2.94
C ILE A 249 5.29 0.05 3.24
N ALA A 250 4.05 0.31 2.83
CA ALA A 250 2.94 -0.62 3.01
C ALA A 250 3.12 -1.98 2.31
N MET A 251 4.06 -2.10 1.36
CA MET A 251 4.44 -3.37 0.72
C MET A 251 5.04 -4.40 1.71
N GLU A 252 5.36 -4.00 2.94
CA GLU A 252 5.87 -4.90 3.98
C GLU A 252 4.76 -5.64 4.75
N ALA A 253 3.49 -5.38 4.45
CA ALA A 253 2.37 -5.80 5.29
C ALA A 253 2.22 -7.33 5.38
N ALA A 254 2.67 -8.09 4.38
CA ALA A 254 2.69 -9.55 4.46
C ALA A 254 3.55 -10.07 5.62
N ALA A 255 4.60 -9.34 6.04
CA ALA A 255 5.43 -9.71 7.17
C ALA A 255 4.66 -9.87 8.49
N CYS A 256 3.53 -9.16 8.63
CA CYS A 256 2.65 -9.26 9.81
C CYS A 256 2.05 -10.65 10.00
N TYR A 257 1.92 -11.43 8.93
CA TYR A 257 1.18 -12.69 8.91
C TYR A 257 2.07 -13.92 8.75
N ILE A 258 3.37 -13.74 8.57
CA ILE A 258 4.33 -14.85 8.34
C ILE A 258 4.35 -15.82 9.50
N GLY A 259 4.24 -15.37 10.74
CA GLY A 259 4.19 -16.25 11.92
C GLY A 259 2.98 -17.20 11.94
N GLU A 260 1.93 -16.89 11.16
CA GLU A 260 0.72 -17.70 11.01
C GLU A 260 0.76 -18.60 9.75
N CYS A 261 1.86 -18.58 9.01
CA CYS A 261 2.08 -19.47 7.86
C CYS A 261 2.56 -20.85 8.30
N ALA A 262 2.20 -21.86 7.51
CA ALA A 262 2.59 -23.26 7.76
C ALA A 262 4.11 -23.46 7.71
N ASN A 263 4.78 -22.82 6.76
CA ASN A 263 6.24 -22.86 6.56
C ASN A 263 6.83 -21.45 6.54
N PRO A 264 6.96 -20.77 7.70
CA PRO A 264 7.35 -19.35 7.75
C PRO A 264 8.60 -18.98 6.97
N ASP A 265 9.67 -19.81 7.05
CA ASP A 265 10.94 -19.56 6.36
C ASP A 265 10.82 -19.54 4.82
N HIS A 266 10.01 -20.45 4.28
CA HIS A 266 9.74 -20.53 2.85
C HIS A 266 8.71 -19.49 2.44
N ASP A 267 7.64 -19.36 3.22
CA ASP A 267 6.49 -18.55 2.89
C ASP A 267 6.82 -17.04 2.96
N ALA A 268 7.70 -16.63 3.90
CA ALA A 268 8.18 -15.26 3.99
C ALA A 268 8.85 -14.79 2.68
N LYS A 269 9.76 -15.61 2.16
CA LYS A 269 10.51 -15.28 0.93
C LYS A 269 9.59 -15.11 -0.27
N ILE A 270 8.60 -15.99 -0.42
CA ILE A 270 7.68 -15.93 -1.56
C ILE A 270 6.71 -14.77 -1.40
N ALA A 271 6.01 -14.67 -0.25
CA ALA A 271 5.01 -13.64 -0.03
C ALA A 271 5.57 -12.23 -0.17
N MET A 272 6.70 -11.95 0.49
CA MET A 272 7.32 -10.63 0.48
C MET A 272 7.93 -10.28 -0.89
N ASN A 273 8.52 -11.25 -1.61
CA ASN A 273 8.99 -10.99 -2.97
C ASN A 273 7.87 -10.71 -3.94
N LEU A 274 6.76 -11.44 -3.84
CA LEU A 274 5.59 -11.20 -4.69
C LEU A 274 4.97 -9.84 -4.38
N GLU A 275 4.86 -9.46 -3.12
CA GLU A 275 4.31 -8.18 -2.70
C GLU A 275 5.16 -7.01 -3.22
N GLY A 276 6.46 -7.02 -2.95
CA GLY A 276 7.38 -6.01 -3.45
C GLY A 276 7.47 -5.99 -4.98
N GLY A 277 7.59 -7.16 -5.61
CA GLY A 277 7.67 -7.28 -7.07
C GLY A 277 6.40 -6.82 -7.78
N TYR A 278 5.23 -7.20 -7.28
CA TYR A 278 3.95 -6.72 -7.82
C TYR A 278 3.79 -5.20 -7.59
N GLY A 279 4.24 -4.70 -6.43
CA GLY A 279 4.28 -3.27 -6.16
C GLY A 279 5.12 -2.52 -7.20
N VAL A 280 6.37 -2.94 -7.44
CA VAL A 280 7.23 -2.33 -8.48
C VAL A 280 6.55 -2.38 -9.84
N PHE A 281 5.91 -3.50 -10.18
CA PHE A 281 5.21 -3.67 -11.45
C PHE A 281 4.08 -2.63 -11.63
N ILE A 282 3.14 -2.53 -10.69
CA ILE A 282 1.99 -1.62 -10.84
C ILE A 282 2.36 -0.14 -10.66
N TYR A 283 3.23 0.18 -9.69
CA TYR A 283 3.65 1.58 -9.47
C TYR A 283 4.55 2.13 -10.58
N THR A 284 5.21 1.26 -11.34
CA THR A 284 6.00 1.67 -12.50
C THR A 284 5.15 1.74 -13.77
N LEU A 285 4.40 0.67 -14.08
CA LEU A 285 3.74 0.56 -15.38
C LEU A 285 2.45 1.39 -15.47
N ILE A 286 1.69 1.56 -14.40
CA ILE A 286 0.45 2.35 -14.47
C ILE A 286 0.74 3.84 -14.74
N PRO A 287 1.65 4.53 -14.02
CA PRO A 287 2.02 5.90 -14.40
C PRO A 287 2.60 6.02 -15.81
N ILE A 288 3.45 5.08 -16.23
CA ILE A 288 3.97 5.05 -17.61
C ILE A 288 2.81 4.93 -18.59
N ALA A 289 1.88 4.01 -18.38
CA ALA A 289 0.72 3.80 -19.24
C ALA A 289 -0.10 5.09 -19.39
N PHE A 290 -0.37 5.79 -18.28
CA PHE A 290 -1.09 7.07 -18.33
C PHE A 290 -0.35 8.11 -19.15
N ILE A 291 0.96 8.26 -18.97
CA ILE A 291 1.77 9.26 -19.67
C ILE A 291 1.81 8.94 -21.16
N VAL A 292 2.13 7.71 -21.55
CA VAL A 292 2.32 7.37 -22.98
C VAL A 292 1.01 7.29 -23.78
N VAL A 293 -0.12 7.06 -23.11
CA VAL A 293 -1.44 6.94 -23.77
C VAL A 293 -2.23 8.25 -23.72
N LEU A 294 -2.21 8.95 -22.59
CA LEU A 294 -2.97 10.20 -22.44
C LEU A 294 -2.19 11.40 -22.94
N GLY A 295 -0.88 11.42 -22.71
CA GLY A 295 0.04 12.52 -23.05
C GLY A 295 -0.06 13.72 -22.11
N ALA A 296 0.98 14.55 -22.08
CA ALA A 296 1.10 15.69 -21.17
C ALA A 296 -0.07 16.68 -21.30
N LYS A 297 -0.56 16.91 -22.52
CA LYS A 297 -1.67 17.83 -22.77
C LYS A 297 -2.98 17.41 -22.10
N ALA A 298 -3.31 16.13 -22.13
CA ALA A 298 -4.51 15.63 -21.47
C ALA A 298 -4.31 15.60 -19.94
N LEU A 299 -3.14 15.14 -19.48
CA LEU A 299 -2.82 15.08 -18.06
C LEU A 299 -2.80 16.44 -17.36
N ALA A 300 -2.67 17.55 -18.11
CA ALA A 300 -2.79 18.90 -17.59
C ALA A 300 -4.24 19.28 -17.20
N ASP A 301 -5.25 18.46 -17.54
CA ASP A 301 -6.63 18.68 -17.09
C ASP A 301 -6.76 18.27 -15.60
N PRO A 302 -7.11 19.23 -14.70
CA PRO A 302 -7.24 18.94 -13.27
C PRO A 302 -8.26 17.85 -12.92
N SER A 303 -9.24 17.60 -13.79
CA SER A 303 -10.24 16.54 -13.57
C SER A 303 -9.63 15.13 -13.58
N LEU A 304 -8.50 14.95 -14.25
CA LEU A 304 -7.76 13.68 -14.29
C LEU A 304 -6.96 13.40 -13.00
N ALA A 305 -6.87 14.34 -12.07
CA ALA A 305 -6.36 14.06 -10.73
C ALA A 305 -7.31 13.17 -9.93
N ASP A 306 -8.60 13.15 -10.28
CA ASP A 306 -9.56 12.19 -9.73
C ASP A 306 -9.28 10.79 -10.31
N PRO A 307 -8.98 9.78 -9.44
CA PRO A 307 -8.72 8.42 -9.87
C PRO A 307 -9.79 7.84 -10.80
N LYS A 308 -11.07 8.05 -10.50
CA LYS A 308 -12.17 7.58 -11.35
C LYS A 308 -12.05 8.11 -12.78
N THR A 309 -11.83 9.41 -12.92
CA THR A 309 -11.80 10.08 -14.23
C THR A 309 -10.62 9.61 -15.07
N ILE A 310 -9.42 9.51 -14.50
CA ILE A 310 -8.24 9.11 -15.27
C ILE A 310 -8.31 7.64 -15.72
N PHE A 311 -8.77 6.72 -14.85
CA PHE A 311 -8.89 5.31 -15.21
C PHE A 311 -9.94 5.08 -16.30
N VAL A 312 -11.09 5.78 -16.25
CA VAL A 312 -12.13 5.69 -17.28
C VAL A 312 -11.62 6.30 -18.59
N THR A 313 -10.97 7.46 -18.55
CA THR A 313 -10.40 8.11 -19.73
C THR A 313 -9.33 7.25 -20.40
N PHE A 314 -8.46 6.62 -19.60
CA PHE A 314 -7.45 5.68 -20.08
C PHE A 314 -8.10 4.45 -20.75
N ALA A 315 -9.05 3.81 -20.04
CA ALA A 315 -9.75 2.62 -20.58
C ALA A 315 -10.53 2.90 -21.86
N GLY A 316 -11.00 4.14 -22.05
CA GLY A 316 -11.67 4.54 -23.29
C GLY A 316 -10.73 4.73 -24.48
N LYS A 317 -9.41 4.76 -24.25
CA LYS A 317 -8.39 4.92 -25.33
C LYS A 317 -7.71 3.60 -25.70
N VAL A 318 -7.53 2.69 -24.75
CA VAL A 318 -6.88 1.38 -24.98
C VAL A 318 -7.87 0.28 -25.34
#